data_6498e1d210a557ea52bb17f1332c507e
#
_entry.id   6498e1d210a557ea52bb17f1332c507e
#
_cell.length_a   1.000
_cell.length_b   1.000
_cell.length_c   1.000
_cell.angle_alpha   90.00
_cell.angle_beta   90.00
_cell.angle_gamma   90.00
#
_symmetry.space_group_name_H-M   'P 1'
#
loop_
_entity.id
_entity.type
_entity.pdbx_description
1 polymer ?
#
loop_
_entity_poly.entity_id
_entity_poly.type
_entity_poly.pdbx_seq_one_letter_code
_entity_poly.pdbx_strand_id
1 'polypeptide(L)'
;MTSEPLTRELFSDKIGQIWVLDEADTPPIELTLTEAEPLRNFAKLKREPFSLYFTTSGDFVLPQRLYALRHSTLGPMTIFLVPIGRQGDITTYQAVFN
;
A
#
# COMPACT_ATOMS: atom_id res chain seq x y z
N MET A 1 -19.34 11.23 8.86
CA MET A 1 -18.19 11.10 7.97
C MET A 1 -18.41 9.98 6.99
N THR A 2 -18.33 10.27 5.72
CA THR A 2 -18.54 9.27 4.69
C THR A 2 -17.20 8.55 4.47
N SER A 3 -17.16 7.24 4.67
CA SER A 3 -16.00 6.49 4.27
C SER A 3 -16.23 6.01 2.85
N GLU A 4 -15.43 6.52 1.92
CA GLU A 4 -15.49 6.05 0.54
C GLU A 4 -14.83 4.68 0.44
N PRO A 5 -15.40 3.77 -0.36
CA PRO A 5 -14.75 2.49 -0.59
C PRO A 5 -13.41 2.71 -1.30
N LEU A 6 -12.41 1.95 -0.90
CA LEU A 6 -11.12 2.00 -1.56
C LEU A 6 -11.23 1.23 -2.87
N THR A 7 -10.88 1.91 -3.96
CA THR A 7 -10.92 1.34 -5.30
C THR A 7 -9.56 1.50 -5.97
N ARG A 8 -9.32 0.71 -7.01
CA ARG A 8 -8.08 0.84 -7.77
C ARG A 8 -7.94 2.25 -8.35
N GLU A 9 -9.04 2.84 -8.80
CA GLU A 9 -9.04 4.17 -9.40
C GLU A 9 -8.57 5.24 -8.42
N LEU A 10 -8.86 5.06 -7.14
CA LEU A 10 -8.41 5.99 -6.11
C LEU A 10 -6.89 6.07 -6.04
N PHE A 11 -6.22 4.97 -6.35
CA PHE A 11 -4.76 4.87 -6.28
C PHE A 11 -4.07 5.01 -7.63
N SER A 12 -4.77 4.71 -8.73
CA SER A 12 -4.12 4.62 -10.04
C SER A 12 -3.54 5.96 -10.53
N ASP A 13 -4.10 7.08 -10.10
CA ASP A 13 -3.55 8.39 -10.45
C ASP A 13 -2.50 8.88 -9.44
N LYS A 14 -2.13 8.03 -8.50
CA LYS A 14 -1.18 8.38 -7.44
C LYS A 14 0.11 7.56 -7.50
N ILE A 15 0.35 6.92 -8.63
CA ILE A 15 1.61 6.19 -8.85
C ILE A 15 2.77 7.16 -8.73
N GLY A 16 3.79 6.77 -7.97
CA GLY A 16 4.94 7.61 -7.68
C GLY A 16 4.80 8.45 -6.43
N GLN A 17 3.61 8.50 -5.84
CA GLN A 17 3.40 9.26 -4.62
C GLN A 17 3.76 8.44 -3.39
N ILE A 18 3.89 9.12 -2.26
CA ILE A 18 4.45 8.55 -1.05
C ILE A 18 3.38 8.40 0.03
N TRP A 19 3.36 7.24 0.66
CA TRP A 19 2.64 6.99 1.90
C TRP A 19 3.66 6.89 3.03
N VAL A 20 3.34 7.49 4.17
CA VAL A 20 4.24 7.51 5.31
C VAL A 20 3.73 6.56 6.38
N LEU A 21 4.60 5.65 6.79
CA LEU A 21 4.38 4.81 7.97
C LEU A 21 4.96 5.56 9.16
N ASP A 22 4.09 5.98 10.06
CA ASP A 22 4.47 6.82 11.19
C ASP A 22 4.04 6.14 12.49
N GLU A 23 4.93 5.32 13.03
CA GLU A 23 4.70 4.62 14.29
C GLU A 23 5.46 5.30 15.42
N ALA A 24 4.91 5.16 16.65
CA ALA A 24 5.33 5.96 17.81
C ALA A 24 6.82 5.86 18.16
N ASP A 25 7.42 4.68 18.01
CA ASP A 25 8.77 4.43 18.50
C ASP A 25 9.82 4.30 17.40
N THR A 26 9.45 4.64 16.17
CA THR A 26 10.38 4.51 15.03
C THR A 26 10.35 5.78 14.18
N PRO A 27 11.45 6.08 13.48
CA PRO A 27 11.42 7.17 12.50
C PRO A 27 10.40 6.87 11.40
N PRO A 28 9.78 7.90 10.82
CA PRO A 28 8.84 7.70 9.72
C PRO A 28 9.50 6.99 8.55
N ILE A 29 8.75 6.08 7.93
CA ILE A 29 9.22 5.32 6.77
C ILE A 29 8.36 5.72 5.57
N GLU A 30 9.01 6.10 4.48
CA GLU A 30 8.34 6.47 3.25
C GLU A 30 8.23 5.29 2.32
N LEU A 31 7.01 5.01 1.87
CA LEU A 31 6.73 3.95 0.91
C LEU A 31 6.18 4.59 -0.36
N THR A 32 6.77 4.25 -1.49
CA THR A 32 6.35 4.79 -2.78
C THR A 32 5.43 3.81 -3.47
N LEU A 33 4.25 4.30 -3.88
CA LEU A 33 3.33 3.47 -4.67
C LEU A 33 3.87 3.34 -6.08
N THR A 34 4.14 2.12 -6.51
CA THR A 34 4.73 1.87 -7.83
C THR A 34 3.72 1.32 -8.83
N GLU A 35 2.67 0.63 -8.36
CA GLU A 35 1.72 0.01 -9.26
C GLU A 35 0.39 -0.22 -8.56
N ALA A 36 -0.69 -0.10 -9.33
CA ALA A 36 -2.05 -0.46 -8.90
C ALA A 36 -2.61 -1.40 -9.97
N GLU A 37 -2.72 -2.69 -9.65
CA GLU A 37 -3.03 -3.73 -10.62
C GLU A 37 -4.41 -4.32 -10.38
N PRO A 38 -5.27 -4.39 -11.41
CA PRO A 38 -6.55 -5.07 -11.24
C PRO A 38 -6.33 -6.58 -11.14
N LEU A 39 -7.12 -7.22 -10.29
CA LEU A 39 -7.10 -8.68 -10.13
C LEU A 39 -8.35 -9.27 -10.73
N ARG A 40 -8.30 -10.58 -11.08
CA ARG A 40 -9.47 -11.27 -11.57
C ARG A 40 -10.51 -11.39 -10.49
N ASN A 41 -11.76 -11.09 -10.86
CA ASN A 41 -12.88 -11.14 -9.92
C ASN A 41 -13.61 -12.49 -10.03
N PHE A 42 -12.93 -13.56 -9.61
CA PHE A 42 -13.47 -14.92 -9.68
C PHE A 42 -14.72 -15.09 -8.82
N ALA A 43 -14.77 -14.38 -7.70
CA ALA A 43 -15.89 -14.50 -6.77
C ALA A 43 -17.05 -13.57 -7.13
N LYS A 44 -16.94 -12.83 -8.21
CA LYS A 44 -17.95 -11.85 -8.66
C LYS A 44 -18.33 -10.89 -7.55
N LEU A 45 -17.31 -10.35 -6.88
CA LEU A 45 -17.51 -9.40 -5.82
C LEU A 45 -18.07 -8.09 -6.37
N LYS A 46 -18.84 -7.37 -5.55
CA LYS A 46 -19.37 -6.08 -5.93
C LYS A 46 -18.27 -5.06 -6.18
N ARG A 47 -17.20 -5.14 -5.41
CA ARG A 47 -15.98 -4.36 -5.66
C ARG A 47 -15.00 -5.22 -6.42
N GLU A 48 -14.39 -4.64 -7.43
CA GLU A 48 -13.36 -5.34 -8.16
C GLU A 48 -12.09 -5.40 -7.31
N PRO A 49 -11.51 -6.60 -7.13
CA PRO A 49 -10.28 -6.73 -6.36
C PRO A 49 -9.09 -6.12 -7.10
N PHE A 50 -8.13 -5.64 -6.34
CA PHE A 50 -6.92 -5.08 -6.92
C PHE A 50 -5.75 -5.23 -5.94
N SER A 51 -4.53 -5.08 -6.47
CA SER A 51 -3.31 -5.06 -5.68
C SER A 51 -2.60 -3.74 -5.83
N LEU A 52 -2.00 -3.29 -4.74
CA LEU A 52 -1.07 -2.17 -4.76
C LEU A 52 0.32 -2.69 -4.47
N TYR A 53 1.32 -2.07 -5.08
CA TYR A 53 2.72 -2.38 -4.83
C TYR A 53 3.43 -1.13 -4.34
N PHE A 54 4.12 -1.28 -3.23
CA PHE A 54 4.89 -0.20 -2.63
C PHE A 54 6.34 -0.62 -2.54
N THR A 55 7.25 0.35 -2.64
CA THR A 55 8.67 0.10 -2.42
C THR A 55 9.20 1.05 -1.36
N THR A 56 10.18 0.57 -0.61
CA THR A 56 10.92 1.42 0.30
C THR A 56 12.38 0.99 0.28
N SER A 57 13.27 1.95 0.50
CA SER A 57 14.70 1.68 0.57
C SER A 57 15.14 1.69 2.02
N GLY A 58 16.12 0.84 2.34
CA GLY A 58 16.66 0.75 3.67
C GLY A 58 17.18 -0.62 3.99
N ASP A 59 17.88 -0.73 5.10
CA ASP A 59 18.49 -1.98 5.55
C ASP A 59 17.56 -2.73 6.49
N PHE A 60 16.29 -2.91 6.02
CA PHE A 60 15.28 -3.56 6.83
C PHE A 60 14.17 -4.09 5.91
N VAL A 61 13.41 -5.05 6.44
CA VAL A 61 12.18 -5.56 5.81
C VAL A 61 11.07 -5.51 6.85
N LEU A 62 9.99 -4.81 6.52
CA LEU A 62 8.82 -4.75 7.41
C LEU A 62 8.12 -6.10 7.42
N PRO A 63 7.80 -6.64 8.60
CA PRO A 63 7.07 -7.91 8.65
C PRO A 63 5.66 -7.77 8.12
N GLN A 64 5.09 -8.89 7.68
CA GLN A 64 3.73 -8.94 7.19
C GLN A 64 2.75 -8.60 8.32
N ARG A 65 2.02 -7.50 8.19
CA ARG A 65 0.97 -7.13 9.12
C ARG A 65 0.21 -5.89 8.62
N LEU A 66 -0.79 -5.48 9.38
CA LEU A 66 -1.49 -4.22 9.13
C LEU A 66 -0.63 -3.04 9.58
N TYR A 67 -0.56 -2.02 8.74
CA TYR A 67 0.18 -0.80 9.02
C TYR A 67 -0.71 0.41 8.85
N ALA A 68 -0.54 1.38 9.73
CA ALA A 68 -1.20 2.67 9.59
C ALA A 68 -0.32 3.53 8.68
N LEU A 69 -0.83 3.84 7.51
CA LEU A 69 -0.13 4.67 6.52
C LEU A 69 -0.90 5.96 6.32
N ARG A 70 -0.18 7.01 5.96
CA ARG A 70 -0.78 8.32 5.74
C ARG A 70 -0.35 8.87 4.39
N HIS A 71 -1.33 9.31 3.61
CA HIS A 71 -1.11 10.01 2.34
C HIS A 71 -1.49 11.48 2.51
N SER A 72 -0.80 12.37 1.79
CA SER A 72 -0.97 13.82 1.95
C SER A 72 -2.38 14.31 1.67
N THR A 73 -3.10 13.68 0.74
CA THR A 73 -4.48 14.08 0.40
C THR A 73 -5.51 13.06 0.82
N LEU A 74 -5.19 11.75 0.77
CA LEU A 74 -6.13 10.71 1.17
C LEU A 74 -6.23 10.54 2.68
N GLY A 75 -5.25 11.06 3.41
CA GLY A 75 -5.23 10.95 4.86
C GLY A 75 -4.78 9.59 5.36
N PRO A 76 -5.11 9.28 6.63
CA PRO A 76 -4.70 8.02 7.22
C PRO A 76 -5.53 6.85 6.73
N MET A 77 -4.88 5.71 6.58
CA MET A 77 -5.54 4.46 6.23
C MET A 77 -4.74 3.28 6.77
N THR A 78 -5.41 2.16 6.99
CA THR A 78 -4.76 0.95 7.46
C THR A 78 -4.65 -0.02 6.28
N ILE A 79 -3.43 -0.46 6.00
CA ILE A 79 -3.13 -1.31 4.84
C ILE A 79 -2.34 -2.52 5.30
N PHE A 80 -2.76 -3.71 4.85
CA PHE A 80 -2.05 -4.95 5.12
C PHE A 80 -0.94 -5.10 4.08
N LEU A 81 0.31 -5.02 4.53
CA LEU A 81 1.48 -5.12 3.66
C LEU A 81 2.15 -6.48 3.80
N VAL A 82 2.52 -7.06 2.66
CA VAL A 82 3.22 -8.32 2.58
C VAL A 82 4.52 -8.09 1.80
N PRO A 83 5.70 -8.32 2.40
CA PRO A 83 6.94 -8.22 1.63
C PRO A 83 7.00 -9.35 0.61
N ILE A 84 7.23 -9.00 -0.66
CA ILE A 84 7.24 -9.98 -1.74
C ILE A 84 8.56 -10.08 -2.47
N GLY A 85 9.50 -9.18 -2.21
CA GLY A 85 10.80 -9.24 -2.84
C GLY A 85 11.72 -8.14 -2.36
N ARG A 86 13.01 -8.36 -2.54
CA ARG A 86 14.02 -7.39 -2.19
C ARG A 86 15.14 -7.44 -3.22
N GLN A 87 15.54 -6.27 -3.67
CA GLN A 87 16.64 -6.15 -4.62
C GLN A 87 17.54 -5.01 -4.15
N GLY A 88 18.77 -5.35 -3.76
CA GLY A 88 19.65 -4.40 -3.13
C GLY A 88 19.07 -3.94 -1.80
N ASP A 89 18.92 -2.65 -1.62
CA ASP A 89 18.33 -2.07 -0.43
C ASP A 89 16.85 -1.70 -0.62
N ILE A 90 16.23 -2.16 -1.72
CA ILE A 90 14.83 -1.85 -2.03
C ILE A 90 13.97 -3.08 -1.79
N THR A 91 12.95 -2.92 -0.95
CA THR A 91 11.97 -3.97 -0.68
C THR A 91 10.65 -3.61 -1.31
N THR A 92 10.01 -4.59 -1.95
CA THR A 92 8.69 -4.43 -2.54
C THR A 92 7.64 -5.09 -1.66
N TYR A 93 6.55 -4.39 -1.43
CA TYR A 93 5.43 -4.86 -0.61
C TYR A 93 4.17 -4.89 -1.47
N GLN A 94 3.35 -5.90 -1.24
CA GLN A 94 2.06 -6.03 -1.90
C GLN A 94 0.94 -5.82 -0.89
N ALA A 95 -0.10 -5.11 -1.30
CA ALA A 95 -1.34 -4.98 -0.54
C ALA A 95 -2.49 -5.42 -1.44
N VAL A 96 -3.24 -6.43 -1.01
CA VAL A 96 -4.37 -6.96 -1.78
C VAL A 96 -5.66 -6.46 -1.18
N PHE A 97 -6.54 -5.95 -2.04
CA PHE A 97 -7.86 -5.44 -1.66
C PHE A 97 -8.92 -6.28 -2.38
N ASN A 98 -9.83 -6.84 -1.61
CA ASN A 98 -10.95 -7.66 -2.14
C ASN A 98 -12.28 -6.96 -1.99
#